data_1f97026c51f7cab38e7ad54207ce314d
#
_entry.id   1f97026c51f7cab38e7ad54207ce314d
#
_cell.length_a   1.000
_cell.length_b   1.000
_cell.length_c   1.000
_cell.angle_alpha   90.00
_cell.angle_beta   90.00
_cell.angle_gamma   90.00
#
_symmetry.space_group_name_H-M   'P 1'
#
loop_
_entity.id
_entity.type
_entity.pdbx_description
1 polymer ?
#
loop_
_entity_poly.entity_id
_entity_poly.type
_entity_poly.pdbx_seq_one_letter_code
_entity_poly.pdbx_strand_id
1 'polypeptide(L)'
;SCTAGRSSFITGQSVLRTGLSKVGIPGAPVGMSDKIITIAALLKEQGYATGQFGKNHLGDLNHMLPTNHGFDEFFGNLYHLNAEEEPEMENYPLNEPDMPHFKERFGPRGVIHSFATDVDDATEMPRWGKVGKQKIEDTGPLTAKRMETCDDEFVERASKFIKQAEADGKPWFVWVNTTHMHMFTHPKPGSKGQAGRWQSDYHDTMIDHDKNLSLIHIS
;
A
#
# COMPACT_ATOMS: atom_id res chain seq x y z
N SER A 1 -7.57 -5.03 13.75
CA SER A 1 -6.31 -4.49 13.21
C SER A 1 -6.43 -4.23 11.72
N CYS A 2 -5.53 -3.40 11.17
CA CYS A 2 -5.55 -3.08 9.74
C CYS A 2 -5.42 -4.34 8.88
N THR A 3 -4.43 -5.19 9.12
CA THR A 3 -4.20 -6.44 8.38
C THR A 3 -5.44 -7.33 8.41
N ALA A 4 -6.06 -7.51 9.58
CA ALA A 4 -7.25 -8.32 9.74
C ALA A 4 -8.44 -7.79 8.91
N GLY A 5 -8.77 -6.51 9.05
CA GLY A 5 -9.89 -5.91 8.31
C GLY A 5 -9.68 -5.93 6.79
N ARG A 6 -8.45 -5.62 6.35
CA ARG A 6 -8.08 -5.63 4.92
C ARG A 6 -8.15 -7.01 4.32
N SER A 7 -7.63 -8.02 5.02
CA SER A 7 -7.73 -9.41 4.57
C SER A 7 -9.19 -9.88 4.47
N SER A 8 -10.02 -9.57 5.47
CA SER A 8 -11.43 -9.92 5.44
C SER A 8 -12.17 -9.24 4.28
N PHE A 9 -11.89 -7.97 4.02
CA PHE A 9 -12.51 -7.23 2.92
C PHE A 9 -12.17 -7.86 1.57
N ILE A 10 -10.87 -8.03 1.27
CA ILE A 10 -10.44 -8.43 -0.07
C ILE A 10 -10.69 -9.93 -0.37
N THR A 11 -10.90 -10.74 0.66
CA THR A 11 -11.12 -12.19 0.52
C THR A 11 -12.55 -12.65 0.82
N GLY A 12 -13.37 -11.79 1.47
CA GLY A 12 -14.67 -12.20 1.98
C GLY A 12 -14.60 -13.23 3.11
N GLN A 13 -13.41 -13.43 3.71
CA GLN A 13 -13.18 -14.49 4.72
C GLN A 13 -12.91 -13.91 6.10
N SER A 14 -13.30 -14.68 7.12
CA SER A 14 -12.92 -14.37 8.51
C SER A 14 -11.40 -14.44 8.70
N VAL A 15 -10.88 -13.61 9.59
CA VAL A 15 -9.46 -13.58 9.96
C VAL A 15 -8.95 -14.91 10.53
N LEU A 16 -9.82 -15.70 11.12
CA LEU A 16 -9.49 -17.04 11.60
C LEU A 16 -9.17 -17.98 10.44
N ARG A 17 -9.82 -17.77 9.29
CA ARG A 17 -9.59 -18.57 8.08
C ARG A 17 -8.37 -18.10 7.30
N THR A 18 -8.15 -16.78 7.20
CA THR A 18 -6.99 -16.23 6.51
C THR A 18 -5.70 -16.35 7.34
N GLY A 19 -5.80 -16.54 8.65
CA GLY A 19 -4.66 -16.53 9.57
C GLY A 19 -4.12 -15.13 9.87
N LEU A 20 -4.67 -14.07 9.26
CA LEU A 20 -4.18 -12.69 9.35
C LEU A 20 -4.83 -11.91 10.49
N SER A 21 -4.85 -12.47 11.69
CA SER A 21 -5.48 -11.88 12.88
C SER A 21 -4.63 -10.80 13.58
N LYS A 22 -3.31 -10.77 13.31
CA LYS A 22 -2.36 -9.81 13.89
C LYS A 22 -1.99 -8.71 12.90
N VAL A 23 -1.51 -7.59 13.42
CA VAL A 23 -0.93 -6.53 12.58
C VAL A 23 0.39 -7.03 11.99
N GLY A 24 0.54 -6.93 10.66
CA GLY A 24 1.82 -7.14 10.00
C GLY A 24 2.79 -5.99 10.28
N ILE A 25 4.07 -6.29 10.35
CA ILE A 25 5.16 -5.33 10.46
C ILE A 25 6.23 -5.64 9.42
N PRO A 26 7.06 -4.67 9.01
CA PRO A 26 8.12 -4.89 8.05
C PRO A 26 9.05 -6.04 8.47
N GLY A 27 9.37 -6.92 7.50
CA GLY A 27 10.24 -8.09 7.73
C GLY A 27 9.58 -9.27 8.42
N ALA A 28 8.31 -9.18 8.82
CA ALA A 28 7.59 -10.34 9.36
C ALA A 28 7.12 -11.26 8.23
N PRO A 29 7.20 -12.61 8.42
CA PRO A 29 6.72 -13.56 7.40
C PRO A 29 5.18 -13.71 7.44
N VAL A 30 4.46 -12.62 7.66
CA VAL A 30 3.01 -12.59 7.82
C VAL A 30 2.39 -11.74 6.73
N GLY A 31 1.61 -12.37 5.86
CA GLY A 31 0.93 -11.70 4.76
C GLY A 31 -0.01 -12.64 4.00
N MET A 32 -0.45 -12.16 2.85
CA MET A 32 -1.38 -12.88 1.99
C MET A 32 -0.77 -14.20 1.51
N SER A 33 -1.52 -15.28 1.66
CA SER A 33 -1.12 -16.61 1.18
C SER A 33 -1.56 -16.82 -0.27
N ASP A 34 -0.72 -17.44 -1.09
CA ASP A 34 -1.01 -17.81 -2.49
C ASP A 34 -2.25 -18.70 -2.66
N LYS A 35 -2.70 -19.34 -1.56
CA LYS A 35 -3.89 -20.20 -1.55
C LYS A 35 -5.20 -19.44 -1.38
N ILE A 36 -5.12 -18.14 -1.10
CA ILE A 36 -6.30 -17.32 -0.81
C ILE A 36 -6.71 -16.58 -2.08
N ILE A 37 -7.96 -16.81 -2.48
CA ILE A 37 -8.56 -16.11 -3.63
C ILE A 37 -9.11 -14.76 -3.14
N THR A 38 -8.83 -13.72 -3.91
CA THR A 38 -9.34 -12.35 -3.67
C THR A 38 -10.51 -12.02 -4.59
N ILE A 39 -11.31 -11.02 -4.21
CA ILE A 39 -12.33 -10.48 -5.10
C ILE A 39 -11.73 -9.92 -6.39
N ALA A 40 -10.52 -9.37 -6.34
CA ALA A 40 -9.82 -8.88 -7.53
C ALA A 40 -9.52 -10.03 -8.51
N ALA A 41 -9.05 -11.19 -8.03
CA ALA A 41 -8.81 -12.35 -8.86
C ALA A 41 -10.08 -12.85 -9.54
N LEU A 42 -11.20 -12.92 -8.80
CA LEU A 42 -12.49 -13.34 -9.36
C LEU A 42 -13.02 -12.36 -10.42
N LEU A 43 -12.90 -11.07 -10.18
CA LEU A 43 -13.34 -10.05 -11.13
C LEU A 43 -12.46 -9.99 -12.38
N LYS A 44 -11.15 -10.21 -12.22
CA LYS A 44 -10.22 -10.30 -13.36
C LYS A 44 -10.61 -11.43 -14.32
N GLU A 45 -11.02 -12.59 -13.80
CA GLU A 45 -11.54 -13.70 -14.61
C GLU A 45 -12.82 -13.32 -15.39
N GLN A 46 -13.56 -12.32 -14.91
CA GLN A 46 -14.75 -11.79 -15.60
C GLN A 46 -14.43 -10.62 -16.55
N GLY A 47 -13.17 -10.35 -16.82
CA GLY A 47 -12.72 -9.32 -17.76
C GLY A 47 -12.59 -7.92 -17.17
N TYR A 48 -12.66 -7.77 -15.86
CA TYR A 48 -12.41 -6.49 -15.21
C TYR A 48 -10.93 -6.11 -15.25
N ALA A 49 -10.66 -4.83 -15.49
CA ALA A 49 -9.38 -4.23 -15.14
C ALA A 49 -9.33 -4.04 -13.61
N THR A 50 -8.23 -4.44 -12.97
CA THR A 50 -8.15 -4.50 -11.51
C THR A 50 -6.95 -3.72 -10.99
N GLY A 51 -7.17 -2.71 -10.15
CA GLY A 51 -6.11 -1.85 -9.61
C GLY A 51 -6.20 -1.66 -8.10
N GLN A 52 -5.04 -1.58 -7.43
CA GLN A 52 -4.96 -1.21 -6.04
C GLN A 52 -4.00 -0.04 -5.86
N PHE A 53 -4.45 1.03 -5.20
CA PHE A 53 -3.67 2.25 -5.02
C PHE A 53 -3.67 2.68 -3.55
N GLY A 54 -2.46 2.91 -3.00
CA GLY A 54 -2.26 3.26 -1.61
C GLY A 54 -1.85 2.08 -0.71
N LYS A 55 -2.20 2.13 0.56
CA LYS A 55 -1.74 1.18 1.58
C LYS A 55 -2.26 -0.25 1.35
N ASN A 56 -1.34 -1.24 1.30
CA ASN A 56 -1.70 -2.66 1.22
C ASN A 56 -1.89 -3.31 2.62
N HIS A 57 -0.85 -3.37 3.42
CA HIS A 57 -0.78 -3.95 4.78
C HIS A 57 -1.13 -5.45 4.86
N LEU A 58 -0.77 -6.21 3.82
CA LEU A 58 -1.00 -7.66 3.72
C LEU A 58 0.30 -8.44 3.45
N GLY A 59 1.44 -7.88 3.89
CA GLY A 59 2.78 -8.46 3.74
C GLY A 59 3.67 -7.71 2.77
N ASP A 60 4.99 -7.95 2.83
CA ASP A 60 6.01 -7.26 2.04
C ASP A 60 6.86 -8.18 1.15
N LEU A 61 6.69 -9.50 1.24
CA LEU A 61 7.34 -10.42 0.32
C LEU A 61 6.70 -10.34 -1.08
N ASN A 62 7.49 -10.62 -2.11
CA ASN A 62 7.05 -10.48 -3.49
C ASN A 62 5.79 -11.29 -3.82
N HIS A 63 5.67 -12.52 -3.30
CA HIS A 63 4.48 -13.34 -3.50
C HIS A 63 3.24 -12.81 -2.79
N MET A 64 3.39 -11.91 -1.79
CA MET A 64 2.29 -11.29 -1.05
C MET A 64 1.76 -10.00 -1.69
N LEU A 65 2.42 -9.51 -2.75
CA LEU A 65 2.03 -8.25 -3.39
C LEU A 65 0.69 -8.38 -4.13
N PRO A 66 -0.10 -7.31 -4.20
CA PRO A 66 -1.42 -7.31 -4.83
C PRO A 66 -1.43 -7.87 -6.26
N THR A 67 -0.38 -7.64 -7.03
CA THR A 67 -0.25 -8.12 -8.41
C THR A 67 -0.13 -9.65 -8.53
N ASN A 68 0.25 -10.36 -7.47
CA ASN A 68 0.15 -11.81 -7.38
C ASN A 68 -1.21 -12.31 -6.84
N HIS A 69 -2.10 -11.37 -6.46
CA HIS A 69 -3.41 -11.68 -5.87
C HIS A 69 -4.57 -11.06 -6.68
N GLY A 70 -4.42 -11.02 -8.01
CA GLY A 70 -5.49 -10.68 -8.94
C GLY A 70 -5.57 -9.21 -9.35
N PHE A 71 -4.70 -8.33 -8.86
CA PHE A 71 -4.61 -6.96 -9.36
C PHE A 71 -3.68 -6.87 -10.57
N ASP A 72 -4.08 -6.12 -11.61
CA ASP A 72 -3.25 -5.82 -12.77
C ASP A 72 -2.14 -4.83 -12.43
N GLU A 73 -2.48 -3.84 -11.59
CA GLU A 73 -1.57 -2.79 -11.17
C GLU A 73 -1.70 -2.53 -9.66
N PHE A 74 -0.55 -2.32 -9.01
CA PHE A 74 -0.48 -1.83 -7.64
C PHE A 74 0.53 -0.68 -7.56
N PHE A 75 0.11 0.43 -6.97
CA PHE A 75 1.00 1.52 -6.58
C PHE A 75 0.70 1.96 -5.15
N GLY A 76 1.65 1.80 -4.25
CA GLY A 76 1.42 2.15 -2.85
C GLY A 76 2.48 1.64 -1.87
N ASN A 77 2.22 1.91 -0.60
CA ASN A 77 3.04 1.49 0.53
C ASN A 77 2.49 0.21 1.17
N LEU A 78 3.38 -0.54 1.82
CA LEU A 78 3.04 -1.87 2.32
C LEU A 78 2.63 -1.88 3.79
N TYR A 79 2.96 -0.84 4.55
CA TYR A 79 2.65 -0.75 5.98
C TYR A 79 2.02 0.60 6.36
N HIS A 80 1.85 0.86 7.66
CA HIS A 80 1.30 2.12 8.18
C HIS A 80 2.36 3.23 8.24
N LEU A 81 1.92 4.48 8.30
CA LEU A 81 2.79 5.65 8.25
C LEU A 81 3.91 5.64 9.29
N ASN A 82 3.62 5.26 10.55
CA ASN A 82 4.68 5.22 11.56
C ASN A 82 5.78 4.18 11.25
N ALA A 83 5.46 3.02 10.70
CA ALA A 83 6.49 2.06 10.29
C ALA A 83 7.32 2.57 9.10
N GLU A 84 6.71 3.32 8.19
CA GLU A 84 7.41 3.92 7.05
C GLU A 84 8.32 5.08 7.49
N GLU A 85 7.96 5.83 8.54
CA GLU A 85 8.72 6.95 9.09
C GLU A 85 9.86 6.53 10.03
N GLU A 86 9.74 5.38 10.69
CA GLU A 86 10.73 4.92 11.69
C GLU A 86 12.20 5.04 11.26
N PRO A 87 12.58 4.75 10.00
CA PRO A 87 13.98 4.92 9.56
C PRO A 87 14.53 6.37 9.60
N GLU A 88 13.68 7.37 9.78
CA GLU A 88 14.06 8.78 9.92
C GLU A 88 14.18 9.22 11.39
N MET A 89 13.82 8.35 12.35
CA MET A 89 13.86 8.67 13.78
C MET A 89 15.28 8.50 14.32
N GLU A 90 15.69 9.38 15.26
CA GLU A 90 17.01 9.35 15.89
C GLU A 90 17.33 8.04 16.60
N ASN A 91 16.32 7.39 17.16
CA ASN A 91 16.45 6.13 17.90
C ASN A 91 16.32 4.88 17.01
N TYR A 92 16.25 5.05 15.69
CA TYR A 92 16.22 3.90 14.77
C TYR A 92 17.58 3.18 14.78
N PRO A 93 17.63 1.84 14.97
CA PRO A 93 18.87 1.12 15.20
C PRO A 93 19.69 0.88 13.93
N LEU A 94 20.18 1.97 13.32
CA LEU A 94 20.97 1.90 12.07
C LEU A 94 22.35 1.25 12.27
N ASN A 95 22.99 1.52 13.42
CA ASN A 95 24.40 1.16 13.67
C ASN A 95 24.58 0.43 15.01
N GLU A 96 23.52 -0.13 15.57
CA GLU A 96 23.60 -0.82 16.86
C GLU A 96 24.36 -2.15 16.72
N PRO A 97 25.42 -2.39 17.52
CA PRO A 97 26.23 -3.61 17.43
C PRO A 97 25.41 -4.90 17.64
N ASP A 98 24.39 -4.83 18.49
CA ASP A 98 23.53 -5.97 18.82
C ASP A 98 22.43 -6.21 17.78
N MET A 99 22.23 -5.28 16.85
CA MET A 99 21.21 -5.35 15.79
C MET A 99 21.81 -5.03 14.41
N PRO A 100 22.84 -5.77 13.96
CA PRO A 100 23.47 -5.48 12.68
C PRO A 100 22.48 -5.64 11.52
N HIS A 101 22.58 -4.76 10.54
CA HIS A 101 21.72 -4.77 9.35
C HIS A 101 20.22 -4.67 9.66
N PHE A 102 19.87 -3.94 10.72
CA PHE A 102 18.47 -3.83 11.15
C PHE A 102 17.57 -3.26 10.05
N LYS A 103 18.01 -2.18 9.38
CA LYS A 103 17.25 -1.56 8.31
C LYS A 103 17.04 -2.50 7.13
N GLU A 104 18.07 -3.23 6.74
CA GLU A 104 18.03 -4.19 5.62
C GLU A 104 17.10 -5.37 5.93
N ARG A 105 16.94 -5.73 7.20
CA ARG A 105 16.12 -6.86 7.65
C ARG A 105 14.69 -6.48 7.97
N PHE A 106 14.47 -5.33 8.57
CA PHE A 106 13.21 -4.92 9.20
C PHE A 106 12.71 -3.54 8.76
N GLY A 107 13.46 -2.79 7.99
CA GLY A 107 13.01 -1.49 7.47
C GLY A 107 11.84 -1.65 6.50
N PRO A 108 10.94 -0.66 6.40
CA PRO A 108 9.86 -0.68 5.42
C PRO A 108 10.41 -0.62 3.98
N ARG A 109 9.66 -1.16 3.03
CA ARG A 109 10.05 -1.18 1.62
C ARG A 109 9.75 0.16 0.92
N GLY A 110 8.93 1.01 1.55
CA GLY A 110 8.50 2.27 0.95
C GLY A 110 7.35 2.10 -0.04
N VAL A 111 7.34 2.95 -1.06
CA VAL A 111 6.32 2.93 -2.10
C VAL A 111 6.82 2.15 -3.30
N ILE A 112 6.07 1.15 -3.71
CA ILE A 112 6.38 0.33 -4.88
C ILE A 112 5.31 0.48 -5.95
N HIS A 113 5.72 0.27 -7.20
CA HIS A 113 4.84 0.15 -8.35
C HIS A 113 5.01 -1.24 -8.94
N SER A 114 3.95 -2.02 -8.98
CA SER A 114 4.02 -3.35 -9.58
C SER A 114 2.91 -3.60 -10.60
N PHE A 115 3.21 -4.43 -11.58
CA PHE A 115 2.32 -4.81 -12.67
C PHE A 115 2.28 -6.33 -12.79
N ALA A 116 1.10 -6.91 -12.90
CA ALA A 116 0.96 -8.31 -13.20
C ALA A 116 1.46 -8.62 -14.63
N THR A 117 2.10 -9.77 -14.79
CA THR A 117 2.58 -10.26 -16.09
C THR A 117 2.26 -11.74 -16.28
N ASP A 118 2.26 -12.21 -17.53
CA ASP A 118 2.12 -13.64 -17.82
C ASP A 118 3.46 -14.39 -17.70
N VAL A 119 4.59 -13.64 -17.68
CA VAL A 119 5.93 -14.18 -17.59
C VAL A 119 6.30 -14.39 -16.12
N ASP A 120 6.68 -15.62 -15.76
CA ASP A 120 7.15 -15.96 -14.43
C ASP A 120 8.64 -15.63 -14.30
N ASP A 121 8.94 -14.48 -13.71
CA ASP A 121 10.32 -14.03 -13.46
C ASP A 121 10.90 -14.80 -12.28
N ALA A 122 11.92 -15.61 -12.57
CA ALA A 122 12.61 -16.45 -11.58
C ALA A 122 13.64 -15.69 -10.73
N THR A 123 13.82 -14.39 -10.94
CA THR A 123 14.76 -13.57 -10.17
C THR A 123 14.44 -13.61 -8.70
N GLU A 124 15.42 -14.00 -7.88
CA GLU A 124 15.33 -13.96 -6.42
C GLU A 124 15.85 -12.62 -5.92
N MET A 125 14.99 -11.84 -5.29
CA MET A 125 15.36 -10.60 -4.62
C MET A 125 15.76 -10.93 -3.17
N PRO A 126 16.97 -10.54 -2.72
CA PRO A 126 17.35 -10.68 -1.32
C PRO A 126 16.26 -10.11 -0.40
N ARG A 127 15.90 -10.79 0.68
CA ARG A 127 14.80 -10.45 1.60
C ARG A 127 13.39 -10.63 1.03
N TRP A 128 13.11 -10.26 -0.25
CA TRP A 128 11.74 -10.20 -0.77
C TRP A 128 11.29 -11.48 -1.47
N GLY A 129 12.23 -12.39 -1.79
CA GLY A 129 11.98 -13.66 -2.47
C GLY A 129 11.79 -13.51 -3.98
N LYS A 130 11.30 -14.57 -4.62
CA LYS A 130 11.08 -14.64 -6.06
C LYS A 130 10.13 -13.54 -6.55
N VAL A 131 10.46 -12.90 -7.68
CA VAL A 131 9.62 -11.87 -8.31
C VAL A 131 8.29 -12.45 -8.75
N GLY A 132 8.29 -13.59 -9.46
CA GLY A 132 7.07 -14.25 -9.90
C GLY A 132 6.42 -13.59 -11.14
N LYS A 133 5.11 -13.72 -11.27
CA LYS A 133 4.35 -13.18 -12.42
C LYS A 133 4.04 -11.69 -12.29
N GLN A 134 5.07 -10.90 -12.09
CA GLN A 134 4.94 -9.44 -11.95
C GLN A 134 6.23 -8.72 -12.33
N LYS A 135 6.10 -7.44 -12.65
CA LYS A 135 7.20 -6.49 -12.70
C LYS A 135 7.10 -5.59 -11.49
N ILE A 136 8.21 -5.33 -10.82
CA ILE A 136 8.27 -4.51 -9.60
C ILE A 136 9.23 -3.35 -9.84
N GLU A 137 8.77 -2.14 -9.56
CA GLU A 137 9.56 -0.92 -9.57
C GLU A 137 9.57 -0.34 -8.14
N ASP A 138 10.76 -0.18 -7.57
CA ASP A 138 10.94 0.52 -6.30
C ASP A 138 10.96 2.03 -6.57
N THR A 139 9.99 2.76 -6.01
CA THR A 139 9.87 4.21 -6.20
C THR A 139 10.44 5.01 -5.02
N GLY A 140 11.13 4.32 -4.13
CA GLY A 140 11.82 4.91 -2.98
C GLY A 140 10.99 4.94 -1.68
N PRO A 141 11.61 5.39 -0.59
CA PRO A 141 11.01 5.37 0.73
C PRO A 141 9.80 6.31 0.83
N LEU A 142 8.86 5.95 1.71
CA LEU A 142 7.78 6.85 2.12
C LEU A 142 8.25 7.67 3.32
N THR A 143 9.06 8.69 3.05
CA THR A 143 9.58 9.62 4.07
C THR A 143 8.47 10.52 4.62
N ALA A 144 8.70 11.13 5.80
CA ALA A 144 7.79 12.12 6.37
C ALA A 144 7.46 13.25 5.35
N LYS A 145 8.45 13.65 4.56
CA LYS A 145 8.23 14.65 3.48
C LYS A 145 7.34 14.14 2.37
N ARG A 146 7.50 12.88 1.92
CA ARG A 146 6.66 12.28 0.88
C ARG A 146 5.23 12.02 1.40
N MET A 147 5.07 11.76 2.69
CA MET A 147 3.76 11.59 3.32
C MET A 147 2.83 12.80 3.15
N GLU A 148 3.39 14.02 3.04
CA GLU A 148 2.59 15.22 2.83
C GLU A 148 1.70 15.15 1.57
N THR A 149 2.10 14.39 0.54
CA THR A 149 1.44 14.33 -0.77
C THR A 149 1.20 12.91 -1.30
N CYS A 150 1.54 11.88 -0.55
CA CYS A 150 1.47 10.50 -1.06
C CYS A 150 0.05 10.08 -1.47
N ASP A 151 -0.98 10.51 -0.76
CA ASP A 151 -2.36 10.20 -1.12
C ASP A 151 -2.79 10.90 -2.42
N ASP A 152 -2.24 12.08 -2.72
CA ASP A 152 -2.46 12.73 -4.03
C ASP A 152 -1.86 11.86 -5.16
N GLU A 153 -0.64 11.31 -4.95
CA GLU A 153 -0.03 10.38 -5.91
C GLU A 153 -0.90 9.15 -6.13
N PHE A 154 -1.48 8.59 -5.05
CA PHE A 154 -2.32 7.39 -5.14
C PHE A 154 -3.63 7.66 -5.88
N VAL A 155 -4.29 8.76 -5.58
CA VAL A 155 -5.55 9.17 -6.22
C VAL A 155 -5.34 9.50 -7.70
N GLU A 156 -4.24 10.20 -8.04
CA GLU A 156 -3.90 10.50 -9.43
C GLU A 156 -3.71 9.24 -10.26
N ARG A 157 -2.97 8.24 -9.72
CA ARG A 157 -2.75 6.97 -10.40
C ARG A 157 -4.02 6.14 -10.51
N ALA A 158 -4.85 6.10 -9.46
CA ALA A 158 -6.15 5.45 -9.50
C ALA A 158 -7.04 6.06 -10.60
N SER A 159 -7.09 7.39 -10.68
CA SER A 159 -7.86 8.09 -11.72
C SER A 159 -7.34 7.82 -13.13
N LYS A 160 -6.01 7.75 -13.32
CA LYS A 160 -5.41 7.37 -14.61
C LYS A 160 -5.77 5.94 -15.00
N PHE A 161 -5.70 5.02 -14.05
CA PHE A 161 -6.07 3.62 -14.27
C PHE A 161 -7.53 3.47 -14.69
N ILE A 162 -8.46 4.15 -14.00
CA ILE A 162 -9.88 4.15 -14.33
C ILE A 162 -10.11 4.68 -15.75
N LYS A 163 -9.55 5.86 -16.10
CA LYS A 163 -9.67 6.45 -17.42
C LYS A 163 -9.13 5.54 -18.52
N GLN A 164 -8.03 4.83 -18.25
CA GLN A 164 -7.50 3.87 -19.23
C GLN A 164 -8.43 2.66 -19.39
N ALA A 165 -8.95 2.10 -18.30
CA ALA A 165 -9.91 0.99 -18.36
C ALA A 165 -11.18 1.38 -19.13
N GLU A 166 -11.70 2.59 -18.92
CA GLU A 166 -12.84 3.12 -19.67
C GLU A 166 -12.53 3.29 -21.16
N ALA A 167 -11.36 3.84 -21.49
CA ALA A 167 -10.91 3.98 -22.87
C ALA A 167 -10.76 2.62 -23.58
N ASP A 168 -10.37 1.58 -22.84
CA ASP A 168 -10.27 0.20 -23.32
C ASP A 168 -11.63 -0.53 -23.35
N GLY A 169 -12.72 0.11 -22.93
CA GLY A 169 -14.06 -0.47 -22.87
C GLY A 169 -14.20 -1.60 -21.85
N LYS A 170 -13.36 -1.62 -20.79
CA LYS A 170 -13.37 -2.65 -19.75
C LYS A 170 -14.09 -2.16 -18.50
N PRO A 171 -14.91 -3.00 -17.86
CA PRO A 171 -15.33 -2.74 -16.50
C PRO A 171 -14.09 -2.74 -15.59
N TRP A 172 -14.16 -2.01 -14.50
CA TRP A 172 -13.01 -1.90 -13.60
C TRP A 172 -13.38 -2.13 -12.14
N PHE A 173 -12.42 -2.64 -11.39
CA PHE A 173 -12.44 -2.73 -9.94
C PHE A 173 -11.18 -2.07 -9.39
N VAL A 174 -11.35 -0.99 -8.66
CA VAL A 174 -10.23 -0.24 -8.09
C VAL A 174 -10.39 -0.16 -6.58
N TRP A 175 -9.37 -0.63 -5.86
CA TRP A 175 -9.31 -0.52 -4.41
C TRP A 175 -8.39 0.63 -4.01
N VAL A 176 -8.97 1.81 -3.77
CA VAL A 176 -8.23 2.99 -3.32
C VAL A 176 -8.12 2.97 -1.79
N ASN A 177 -6.92 2.91 -1.30
CA ASN A 177 -6.58 2.83 0.10
C ASN A 177 -5.66 3.98 0.48
N THR A 178 -6.20 5.18 0.65
CA THR A 178 -5.41 6.28 1.17
C THR A 178 -4.69 5.85 2.46
N THR A 179 -3.46 6.30 2.65
CA THR A 179 -2.67 5.93 3.81
C THR A 179 -2.97 6.81 5.03
N HIS A 180 -3.43 8.04 4.80
CA HIS A 180 -4.11 8.85 5.82
C HIS A 180 -5.53 8.27 6.05
N MET A 181 -6.05 8.27 7.27
CA MET A 181 -5.49 8.87 8.48
C MET A 181 -4.77 7.81 9.32
N HIS A 182 -3.61 8.17 9.85
CA HIS A 182 -2.89 7.37 10.84
C HIS A 182 -2.26 8.28 11.90
N MET A 183 -1.68 7.74 12.99
CA MET A 183 -1.11 8.54 14.09
C MET A 183 0.01 9.47 13.62
N PHE A 184 0.91 8.98 12.77
CA PHE A 184 1.98 9.76 12.17
C PHE A 184 1.48 10.28 10.83
N THR A 185 0.91 11.47 10.86
CA THR A 185 0.33 12.11 9.68
C THR A 185 0.95 13.49 9.49
N HIS A 186 1.29 13.82 8.24
CA HIS A 186 1.98 15.04 7.88
C HIS A 186 1.15 15.82 6.87
N PRO A 187 0.51 16.94 7.26
CA PRO A 187 -0.24 17.79 6.33
C PRO A 187 0.72 18.53 5.38
N LYS A 188 0.22 18.85 4.20
CA LYS A 188 0.91 19.75 3.29
C LYS A 188 1.21 21.09 3.99
N PRO A 189 2.35 21.76 3.70
CA PRO A 189 2.64 23.05 4.31
C PRO A 189 1.52 24.08 4.15
N GLY A 190 0.86 24.10 2.98
CA GLY A 190 -0.26 24.99 2.71
C GLY A 190 -1.58 24.62 3.40
N SER A 191 -1.66 23.45 4.03
CA SER A 191 -2.85 22.96 4.72
C SER A 191 -2.77 23.14 6.23
N LYS A 192 -1.60 23.47 6.77
CA LYS A 192 -1.40 23.67 8.21
C LYS A 192 -2.28 24.82 8.72
N GLY A 193 -3.03 24.51 9.79
CA GLY A 193 -3.93 25.47 10.45
C GLY A 193 -5.30 25.62 9.77
N GLN A 194 -5.59 24.93 8.66
CA GLN A 194 -6.88 25.03 7.97
C GLN A 194 -8.07 24.55 8.81
N ALA A 195 -7.84 23.62 9.73
CA ALA A 195 -8.88 23.13 10.64
C ALA A 195 -9.12 24.06 11.86
N GLY A 196 -8.30 25.10 12.02
CA GLY A 196 -8.42 26.09 13.09
C GLY A 196 -7.34 25.98 14.17
N ARG A 197 -7.10 27.07 14.88
CA ARG A 197 -5.98 27.24 15.82
C ARG A 197 -5.92 26.26 17.00
N TRP A 198 -7.03 25.61 17.32
CA TRP A 198 -7.14 24.66 18.43
C TRP A 198 -7.04 23.20 17.97
N GLN A 199 -6.85 22.98 16.68
CA GLN A 199 -6.76 21.66 16.07
C GLN A 199 -5.29 21.27 15.82
N SER A 200 -5.07 20.02 15.49
CA SER A 200 -3.74 19.44 15.22
C SER A 200 -3.55 19.17 13.73
N ASP A 201 -2.32 18.86 13.35
CA ASP A 201 -1.96 18.37 12.01
C ASP A 201 -2.85 17.19 11.54
N TYR A 202 -3.35 16.38 12.46
CA TYR A 202 -4.31 15.31 12.17
C TYR A 202 -5.61 15.84 11.57
N HIS A 203 -6.14 16.93 12.13
CA HIS A 203 -7.38 17.55 11.62
C HIS A 203 -7.15 18.25 10.29
N ASP A 204 -6.01 18.91 10.11
CA ASP A 204 -5.62 19.54 8.84
C ASP A 204 -5.53 18.50 7.73
N THR A 205 -4.89 17.36 8.02
CA THR A 205 -4.78 16.26 7.06
C THR A 205 -6.13 15.59 6.77
N MET A 206 -7.07 15.57 7.73
CA MET A 206 -8.42 15.05 7.48
C MET A 206 -9.15 15.86 6.40
N ILE A 207 -8.95 17.19 6.36
CA ILE A 207 -9.51 18.03 5.30
C ILE A 207 -8.88 17.70 3.94
N ASP A 208 -7.56 17.46 3.91
CA ASP A 208 -6.89 17.04 2.67
C ASP A 208 -7.34 15.65 2.22
N HIS A 209 -7.55 14.73 3.15
CA HIS A 209 -8.11 13.42 2.87
C HIS A 209 -9.52 13.49 2.27
N ASP A 210 -10.40 14.32 2.82
CA ASP A 210 -11.74 14.53 2.29
C ASP A 210 -11.71 15.06 0.86
N LYS A 211 -10.81 16.00 0.55
CA LYS A 211 -10.59 16.48 -0.82
C LYS A 211 -10.16 15.37 -1.77
N ASN A 212 -9.27 14.48 -1.33
CA ASN A 212 -8.82 13.33 -2.13
C ASN A 212 -9.96 12.35 -2.42
N LEU A 213 -10.83 12.07 -1.45
CA LEU A 213 -12.02 11.26 -1.67
C LEU A 213 -13.00 11.93 -2.64
N SER A 214 -13.16 13.25 -2.54
CA SER A 214 -14.01 14.01 -3.46
C SER A 214 -13.52 13.92 -4.92
N LEU A 215 -12.20 13.95 -5.16
CA LEU A 215 -11.62 13.83 -6.50
C LEU A 215 -11.97 12.50 -7.18
N ILE A 216 -12.02 11.39 -6.42
CA ILE A 216 -12.40 10.08 -6.96
C ILE A 216 -13.87 10.06 -7.39
N HIS A 217 -14.74 10.83 -6.71
CA HIS A 217 -16.17 10.88 -7.03
C HIS A 217 -16.51 11.74 -8.23
N ILE A 218 -15.64 12.68 -8.60
CA ILE A 218 -15.87 13.63 -9.71
C ILE A 218 -15.00 13.38 -10.94
N SER A 219 -14.13 12.41 -10.88
CA SER A 219 -13.35 11.95 -12.04
C SER A 219 -14.05 10.79 -12.73
#